data_effb7c4b148442dff674737872469fdb
#
_entry.id   effb7c4b148442dff674737872469fdb
#
_cell.length_a   1.000
_cell.length_b   1.000
_cell.length_c   1.000
_cell.angle_alpha   90.00
_cell.angle_beta   90.00
_cell.angle_gamma   90.00
#
_symmetry.space_group_name_H-M   'P 1'
#
loop_
_entity.id
_entity.type
_entity.pdbx_description
1 polymer ?
#
loop_
_entity_poly.entity_id
_entity_poly.type
_entity_poly.pdbx_seq_one_letter_code
_entity_poly.pdbx_strand_id
1 'polypeptide(L)'
;MNESSIKKMKELGEKLREASRAYYQEDREIMSNVEYDALYDTLSALEKETGIVLADSPTVNVGYEAVEQLPKEEHERPMLSLDKTKEREALREFIGEHPTLLSWKLDGLTIVLTYENGELIKAVTRGNGI
;
A
#
# COMPACT_ATOMS: atom_id res chain seq x y z
N MET A 1 -5.54 22.73 -19.39
CA MET A 1 -4.85 21.59 -18.75
C MET A 1 -3.51 22.07 -18.26
N ASN A 2 -3.19 21.86 -17.01
CA ASN A 2 -2.03 22.50 -16.39
C ASN A 2 -0.82 21.55 -16.47
N GLU A 3 0.11 21.78 -17.41
CA GLU A 3 1.37 21.03 -17.53
C GLU A 3 2.14 20.95 -16.20
N SER A 4 2.01 21.99 -15.39
CA SER A 4 2.58 22.05 -14.04
C SER A 4 2.03 20.96 -13.11
N SER A 5 0.74 20.68 -13.19
CA SER A 5 0.11 19.63 -12.37
C SER A 5 0.58 18.23 -12.76
N ILE A 6 0.68 17.95 -14.05
CA ILE A 6 1.18 16.66 -14.55
C ILE A 6 2.64 16.46 -14.14
N LYS A 7 3.46 17.49 -14.25
CA LYS A 7 4.86 17.43 -13.82
C LYS A 7 4.97 17.12 -12.33
N LYS A 8 4.16 17.81 -11.51
CA LYS A 8 4.11 17.58 -10.06
C LYS A 8 3.65 16.16 -9.71
N MET A 9 2.66 15.62 -10.44
CA MET A 9 2.19 14.24 -10.27
C MET A 9 3.28 13.22 -10.58
N LYS A 10 4.08 13.45 -11.64
CA LYS A 10 5.24 12.60 -11.97
C LYS A 10 6.29 12.62 -10.86
N GLU A 11 6.67 13.80 -10.39
CA GLU A 11 7.65 13.95 -9.31
C GLU A 11 7.21 13.28 -8.01
N LEU A 12 5.93 13.43 -7.64
CA LEU A 12 5.36 12.77 -6.47
C LEU A 12 5.34 11.24 -6.63
N GLY A 13 4.92 10.75 -7.79
CA GLY A 13 4.90 9.33 -8.10
C GLY A 13 6.29 8.71 -8.04
N GLU A 14 7.31 9.36 -8.58
CA GLU A 14 8.70 8.90 -8.51
C GLU A 14 9.21 8.82 -7.08
N LYS A 15 8.99 9.86 -6.28
CA LYS A 15 9.39 9.87 -4.86
C LYS A 15 8.73 8.77 -4.05
N LEU A 16 7.43 8.55 -4.26
CA LEU A 16 6.69 7.50 -3.57
C LEU A 16 7.14 6.09 -3.98
N ARG A 17 7.41 5.88 -5.27
CA ARG A 17 7.94 4.60 -5.74
C ARG A 17 9.34 4.33 -5.22
N GLU A 18 10.20 5.33 -5.20
CA GLU A 18 11.55 5.21 -4.65
C GLU A 18 11.51 4.88 -3.15
N ALA A 19 10.65 5.56 -2.39
CA ALA A 19 10.47 5.30 -0.96
C ALA A 19 9.95 3.87 -0.71
N SER A 20 8.97 3.41 -1.48
CA SER A 20 8.46 2.04 -1.38
C SER A 20 9.52 1.01 -1.72
N ARG A 21 10.28 1.23 -2.79
CA ARG A 21 11.36 0.33 -3.17
C ARG A 21 12.43 0.24 -2.09
N ALA A 22 12.88 1.38 -1.56
CA ALA A 22 13.88 1.42 -0.51
C ALA A 22 13.40 0.70 0.76
N TYR A 23 12.16 0.91 1.15
CA TYR A 23 11.57 0.28 2.33
C TYR A 23 11.44 -1.24 2.18
N TYR A 24 10.88 -1.71 1.08
CA TYR A 24 10.52 -3.12 0.89
C TYR A 24 11.64 -3.98 0.31
N GLN A 25 12.50 -3.44 -0.55
CA GLN A 25 13.57 -4.20 -1.22
C GLN A 25 14.94 -4.00 -0.57
N GLU A 26 15.21 -2.81 -0.05
CA GLU A 26 16.52 -2.44 0.48
C GLU A 26 16.55 -2.35 2.01
N ASP A 27 15.41 -2.59 2.66
CA ASP A 27 15.22 -2.46 4.13
C ASP A 27 15.74 -1.11 4.66
N ARG A 28 15.47 -0.05 3.89
CA ARG A 28 15.96 1.30 4.14
C ARG A 28 14.82 2.30 4.10
N GLU A 29 14.68 3.08 5.15
CA GLU A 29 13.69 4.16 5.24
C GLU A 29 14.31 5.48 4.76
N ILE A 30 13.82 6.01 3.62
CA ILE A 30 14.27 7.29 3.07
C ILE A 30 13.35 8.46 3.42
N MET A 31 12.15 8.17 3.92
CA MET A 31 11.21 9.14 4.47
C MET A 31 10.34 8.48 5.53
N SER A 32 9.79 9.27 6.45
CA SER A 32 8.89 8.77 7.48
C SER A 32 7.55 8.34 6.89
N ASN A 33 6.80 7.49 7.61
CA ASN A 33 5.45 7.10 7.23
C ASN A 33 4.50 8.30 7.11
N VAL A 34 4.68 9.31 7.96
CA VAL A 34 3.89 10.55 7.93
C VAL A 34 4.18 11.35 6.66
N GLU A 35 5.44 11.47 6.27
CA GLU A 35 5.85 12.12 5.02
C GLU A 35 5.32 11.36 3.80
N TYR A 36 5.44 10.04 3.79
CA TYR A 36 4.91 9.20 2.72
C TYR A 36 3.40 9.38 2.56
N ASP A 37 2.64 9.32 3.63
CA ASP A 37 1.20 9.50 3.61
C ASP A 37 0.80 10.89 3.13
N ALA A 38 1.51 11.94 3.55
CA ALA A 38 1.26 13.31 3.10
C ALA A 38 1.50 13.48 1.59
N LEU A 39 2.55 12.87 1.04
CA LEU A 39 2.84 12.89 -0.39
C LEU A 39 1.81 12.08 -1.18
N TYR A 40 1.41 10.93 -0.65
CA TYR A 40 0.38 10.08 -1.24
C TYR A 40 -0.98 10.79 -1.30
N ASP A 41 -1.39 11.43 -0.21
CA ASP A 41 -2.64 12.20 -0.15
C ASP A 41 -2.61 13.39 -1.13
N THR A 42 -1.45 14.05 -1.28
CA THR A 42 -1.26 15.14 -2.24
C THR A 42 -1.41 14.64 -3.68
N LEU A 43 -0.81 13.50 -4.01
CA LEU A 43 -0.94 12.89 -5.33
C LEU A 43 -2.39 12.51 -5.62
N SER A 44 -3.06 11.86 -4.68
CA SER A 44 -4.47 11.48 -4.81
C SER A 44 -5.39 12.69 -5.01
N ALA A 45 -5.13 13.79 -4.31
CA ALA A 45 -5.88 15.03 -4.48
C ALA A 45 -5.69 15.63 -5.88
N LEU A 46 -4.45 15.64 -6.40
CA LEU A 46 -4.16 16.10 -7.75
C LEU A 46 -4.81 15.24 -8.83
N GLU A 47 -4.83 13.94 -8.63
CA GLU A 47 -5.51 13.00 -9.55
C GLU A 47 -7.02 13.26 -9.59
N LYS A 48 -7.65 13.51 -8.44
CA LYS A 48 -9.06 13.88 -8.37
C LYS A 48 -9.35 15.23 -9.02
N GLU A 49 -8.51 16.22 -8.77
CA GLU A 49 -8.67 17.58 -9.31
C GLU A 49 -8.50 17.62 -10.83
N THR A 50 -7.51 16.92 -11.35
CA THR A 50 -7.21 16.89 -12.78
C THR A 50 -8.01 15.87 -13.57
N GLY A 51 -8.56 14.85 -12.90
CA GLY A 51 -9.19 13.70 -13.55
C GLY A 51 -8.20 12.79 -14.29
N ILE A 52 -6.89 12.98 -14.08
CA ILE A 52 -5.81 12.22 -14.73
C ILE A 52 -5.12 11.35 -13.70
N VAL A 53 -4.97 10.07 -14.02
CA VAL A 53 -4.16 9.12 -13.26
C VAL A 53 -3.08 8.59 -14.19
N LEU A 54 -1.80 8.75 -13.79
CA LEU A 54 -0.69 8.25 -14.58
C LEU A 54 -0.62 6.72 -14.46
N ALA A 55 -0.23 6.06 -15.55
CA ALA A 55 -0.19 4.59 -15.62
C ALA A 55 0.72 3.95 -14.56
N ASP A 56 1.76 4.66 -14.14
CA ASP A 56 2.73 4.25 -13.14
C ASP A 56 2.50 4.87 -11.76
N SER A 57 1.32 5.48 -11.54
CA SER A 57 0.99 6.08 -10.25
C SER A 57 0.92 5.01 -9.15
N PRO A 58 1.51 5.26 -7.96
CA PRO A 58 1.39 4.36 -6.83
C PRO A 58 -0.03 4.26 -6.26
N THR A 59 -0.95 5.11 -6.71
CA THR A 59 -2.38 5.02 -6.36
C THR A 59 -3.12 3.92 -7.12
N VAL A 60 -2.58 3.48 -8.25
CA VAL A 60 -3.12 2.41 -9.11
C VAL A 60 -2.30 1.14 -8.97
N ASN A 61 -0.98 1.26 -8.98
CA ASN A 61 -0.07 0.14 -8.81
C ASN A 61 0.27 -0.05 -7.34
N VAL A 62 -0.39 -1.01 -6.72
CA VAL A 62 -0.13 -1.36 -5.33
C VAL A 62 1.15 -2.17 -5.24
N GLY A 63 2.13 -1.63 -4.51
CA GLY A 63 3.31 -2.38 -4.14
C GLY A 63 4.53 -2.10 -5.01
N TYR A 64 5.46 -2.97 -4.87
CA TYR A 64 6.81 -2.97 -5.45
C TYR A 64 7.01 -4.33 -6.12
N GLU A 65 7.93 -4.39 -7.05
CA GLU A 65 8.33 -5.67 -7.60
C GLU A 65 9.03 -6.51 -6.53
N ALA A 66 8.67 -7.77 -6.45
CA ALA A 66 9.31 -8.69 -5.51
C ALA A 66 10.81 -8.83 -5.83
N VAL A 67 11.63 -8.99 -4.79
CA VAL A 67 13.08 -9.15 -4.95
C VAL A 67 13.37 -10.36 -5.83
N GLU A 68 14.07 -10.15 -6.94
CA GLU A 68 14.33 -11.21 -7.93
C GLU A 68 15.18 -12.37 -7.42
N GLN A 69 15.93 -12.14 -6.35
CA GLN A 69 16.87 -13.12 -5.80
C GLN A 69 16.21 -14.23 -4.97
N LEU A 70 14.93 -14.08 -4.65
CA LEU A 70 14.18 -15.06 -3.86
C LEU A 70 13.16 -15.80 -4.73
N PRO A 71 12.90 -17.08 -4.45
CA PRO A 71 11.82 -17.79 -5.11
C PRO A 71 10.51 -17.05 -4.97
N LYS A 72 9.81 -16.87 -6.08
CA LYS A 72 8.49 -16.24 -6.10
C LYS A 72 7.41 -17.29 -5.99
N GLU A 73 6.39 -16.99 -5.21
CA GLU A 73 5.23 -17.85 -4.99
C GLU A 73 3.96 -17.03 -5.20
N GLU A 74 3.03 -17.57 -5.94
CA GLU A 74 1.74 -16.93 -6.18
C GLU A 74 0.78 -17.22 -5.03
N HIS A 75 0.04 -16.21 -4.58
CA HIS A 75 -1.00 -16.41 -3.57
C HIS A 75 -2.25 -17.01 -4.19
N GLU A 76 -2.85 -18.01 -3.54
CA GLU A 76 -4.12 -18.61 -3.98
C GLU A 76 -5.25 -17.59 -4.04
N ARG A 77 -5.18 -16.59 -3.19
CA ARG A 77 -6.09 -15.42 -3.17
C ARG A 77 -5.27 -14.16 -3.01
N PRO A 78 -5.61 -13.06 -3.71
CA PRO A 78 -4.91 -11.80 -3.53
C PRO A 78 -4.89 -11.36 -2.06
N MET A 79 -3.71 -11.04 -1.54
CA MET A 79 -3.50 -10.54 -0.18
C MET A 79 -3.51 -9.02 -0.19
N LEU A 80 -4.70 -8.44 -0.26
CA LEU A 80 -4.92 -7.01 -0.42
C LEU A 80 -4.85 -6.28 0.92
N SER A 81 -4.65 -4.97 0.84
CA SER A 81 -4.73 -4.09 1.99
C SER A 81 -6.18 -3.80 2.37
N LEU A 82 -6.40 -3.47 3.63
CA LEU A 82 -7.68 -2.99 4.12
C LEU A 82 -7.87 -1.51 3.81
N ASP A 83 -9.12 -1.08 3.71
CA ASP A 83 -9.48 0.33 3.63
C ASP A 83 -9.02 1.08 4.87
N LYS A 84 -8.72 2.36 4.69
CA LYS A 84 -8.32 3.26 5.75
C LYS A 84 -9.10 4.57 5.68
N THR A 85 -9.31 5.20 6.81
CA THR A 85 -9.92 6.52 6.88
C THR A 85 -9.31 7.35 8.02
N LYS A 86 -9.30 8.66 7.84
CA LYS A 86 -9.00 9.65 8.89
C LYS A 86 -10.29 10.36 9.36
N GLU A 87 -11.41 10.07 8.71
CA GLU A 87 -12.69 10.71 8.95
C GLU A 87 -13.50 9.96 10.01
N ARG A 88 -13.89 10.66 11.07
CA ARG A 88 -14.68 10.07 12.16
C ARG A 88 -16.04 9.57 11.71
N GLU A 89 -16.69 10.30 10.79
CA GLU A 89 -18.01 9.92 10.28
C GLU A 89 -17.94 8.64 9.45
N ALA A 90 -16.91 8.48 8.60
CA ALA A 90 -16.69 7.23 7.85
C ALA A 90 -16.48 6.04 8.78
N LEU A 91 -15.74 6.24 9.89
CA LEU A 91 -15.54 5.21 10.90
C LEU A 91 -16.85 4.87 11.61
N ARG A 92 -17.66 5.89 11.94
CA ARG A 92 -18.96 5.70 12.58
C ARG A 92 -19.93 4.93 11.69
N GLU A 93 -19.99 5.23 10.41
CA GLU A 93 -20.78 4.49 9.43
C GLU A 93 -20.33 3.04 9.30
N PHE A 94 -19.02 2.81 9.25
CA PHE A 94 -18.43 1.46 9.20
C PHE A 94 -18.82 0.63 10.43
N ILE A 95 -18.75 1.21 11.61
CA ILE A 95 -19.10 0.53 12.88
C ILE A 95 -20.61 0.23 12.93
N GLY A 96 -21.45 1.17 12.52
CA GLY A 96 -22.90 1.03 12.62
C GLY A 96 -23.35 0.73 14.06
N GLU A 97 -24.19 -0.29 14.21
CA GLU A 97 -24.70 -0.76 15.51
C GLU A 97 -23.97 -2.02 16.03
N HIS A 98 -22.86 -2.40 15.38
CA HIS A 98 -22.14 -3.60 15.76
C HIS A 98 -21.19 -3.37 16.93
N PRO A 99 -21.09 -4.33 17.87
CA PRO A 99 -20.03 -4.32 18.87
C PRO A 99 -18.67 -4.27 18.19
N THR A 100 -17.82 -3.35 18.58
CA THR A 100 -16.56 -3.07 17.86
C THR A 100 -15.40 -3.01 18.84
N LEU A 101 -14.30 -3.64 18.47
CA LEU A 101 -13.03 -3.59 19.18
C LEU A 101 -12.07 -2.64 18.46
N LEU A 102 -11.52 -1.69 19.20
CA LEU A 102 -10.46 -0.83 18.70
C LEU A 102 -9.11 -1.35 19.18
N SER A 103 -8.18 -1.51 18.27
CA SER A 103 -6.81 -1.95 18.57
C SER A 103 -5.78 -1.17 17.79
N TRP A 104 -4.55 -1.20 18.24
CA TRP A 104 -3.42 -0.70 17.47
C TRP A 104 -3.19 -1.59 16.25
N LYS A 105 -2.94 -0.96 15.11
CA LYS A 105 -2.45 -1.65 13.93
C LYS A 105 -0.93 -1.59 13.94
N LEU A 106 -0.32 -2.70 14.29
CA LEU A 106 1.14 -2.82 14.27
C LEU A 106 1.65 -2.83 12.83
N ASP A 107 2.73 -2.12 12.61
CA ASP A 107 3.42 -2.10 11.32
C ASP A 107 4.51 -3.17 11.28
N GLY A 108 4.73 -3.76 10.13
CA GLY A 108 5.74 -4.80 9.96
C GLY A 108 5.54 -5.64 8.71
N LEU A 109 6.33 -6.68 8.62
CA LEU A 109 6.27 -7.65 7.53
C LEU A 109 5.04 -8.57 7.68
N THR A 110 4.31 -8.76 6.61
CA THR A 110 3.21 -9.73 6.56
C THR A 110 3.69 -11.05 5.96
N ILE A 111 3.44 -12.14 6.66
CA ILE A 111 3.72 -13.51 6.20
C ILE A 111 2.41 -14.27 6.14
N VAL A 112 2.16 -14.93 5.03
CA VAL A 112 1.01 -15.83 4.83
C VAL A 112 1.46 -17.25 5.12
N LEU A 113 0.83 -17.89 6.10
CA LEU A 113 1.09 -19.27 6.48
C LEU A 113 -0.04 -20.15 5.93
N THR A 114 0.33 -21.19 5.22
CA THR A 114 -0.62 -22.17 4.69
C THR A 114 -0.47 -23.49 5.41
N TYR A 115 -1.57 -23.99 5.96
CA TYR A 115 -1.66 -25.28 6.66
C TYR A 115 -2.57 -26.25 5.90
N GLU A 116 -2.15 -27.49 5.80
CA GLU A 116 -2.98 -28.61 5.33
C GLU A 116 -2.94 -29.73 6.36
N ASN A 117 -4.11 -30.24 6.71
CA ASN A 117 -4.26 -31.33 7.70
C ASN A 117 -3.52 -31.07 9.03
N GLY A 118 -3.41 -29.80 9.44
CA GLY A 118 -2.72 -29.42 10.66
C GLY A 118 -1.20 -29.24 10.53
N GLU A 119 -0.62 -29.45 9.35
CA GLU A 119 0.80 -29.28 9.09
C GLU A 119 1.07 -27.99 8.31
N LEU A 120 2.11 -27.26 8.71
CA LEU A 120 2.57 -26.07 7.97
C LEU A 120 3.29 -26.50 6.70
N ILE A 121 2.72 -26.15 5.55
CA ILE A 121 3.28 -26.52 4.24
C ILE A 121 3.93 -25.37 3.51
N LYS A 122 3.55 -24.13 3.82
CA LYS A 122 4.06 -22.97 3.10
C LYS A 122 4.05 -21.72 3.98
N ALA A 123 5.12 -20.93 3.89
CA ALA A 123 5.23 -19.61 4.49
C ALA A 123 5.74 -18.64 3.41
N VAL A 124 4.93 -17.65 3.04
CA VAL A 124 5.21 -16.73 1.94
C VAL A 124 4.97 -15.29 2.42
N THR A 125 5.89 -14.38 2.13
CA THR A 125 5.64 -12.97 2.38
C THR A 125 4.49 -12.48 1.52
N ARG A 126 3.76 -11.45 1.99
CA ARG A 126 2.67 -10.88 1.19
C ARG A 126 3.15 -10.39 -0.18
N GLY A 127 4.39 -9.90 -0.30
CA GLY A 127 4.91 -9.33 -1.53
C GLY A 127 4.05 -8.13 -1.96
N ASN A 128 3.67 -8.09 -3.23
CA ASN A 128 2.72 -7.12 -3.77
C ASN A 128 1.24 -7.55 -3.59
N GLY A 129 0.98 -8.69 -2.96
CA GLY A 129 -0.35 -9.23 -2.68
C GLY A 129 -0.89 -10.21 -3.72
N ILE A 130 -0.11 -10.54 -4.73
CA ILE A 130 -0.47 -11.46 -5.81
C ILE A 130 0.36 -12.74 -5.75
#